data_25973cc216b6402a6657839726d161ea
#
_entry.id   25973cc216b6402a6657839726d161ea
#
_cell.length_a   1.000
_cell.length_b   1.000
_cell.length_c   1.000
_cell.angle_alpha   90.00
_cell.angle_beta   90.00
_cell.angle_gamma   90.00
#
_symmetry.space_group_name_H-M   'P 1'
#
loop_
_entity.id
_entity.type
_entity.pdbx_description
1 polymer ?
#
loop_
_entity_poly.entity_id
_entity_poly.type
_entity_poly.pdbx_seq_one_letter_code
_entity_poly.pdbx_strand_id
1 'polypeptide(L)'
;MLKASIPTALALAVALTLAGCGGGKPQDSTSTAAGAGTAAAPTVPADHPPAKAGETVAVGEIAKADGGLTVVEVYDQKSSLANAKVTVRGKVVKSNPGIMGKDWLHIRDGSGAEGTNDLTVTTTSKPLPEVGDVVVIVGTVSLDKDYGMGYQYPVIVEDAVVTVE
;
A
#
# COMPACT_ATOMS: atom_id res chain seq x y z
N MET A 1 15.35 26.36 -38.52
CA MET A 1 15.18 27.75 -38.07
C MET A 1 13.71 27.97 -37.81
N LEU A 2 13.28 27.95 -36.57
CA LEU A 2 12.12 28.72 -36.08
C LEU A 2 12.26 28.86 -34.56
N LYS A 3 12.48 30.09 -34.15
CA LYS A 3 12.43 30.57 -32.77
C LYS A 3 10.96 30.86 -32.43
N ALA A 4 10.50 30.49 -31.27
CA ALA A 4 9.30 31.05 -30.65
C ALA A 4 9.52 31.03 -29.14
N SER A 5 9.69 32.08 -28.68
CA SER A 5 9.37 33.15 -27.73
C SER A 5 8.51 32.69 -26.58
N ILE A 6 9.08 32.87 -25.38
CA ILE A 6 8.44 32.86 -24.07
C ILE A 6 7.79 34.23 -23.81
N PRO A 7 6.59 34.34 -23.25
CA PRO A 7 6.18 35.56 -22.55
C PRO A 7 6.27 35.39 -21.04
N THR A 8 6.93 36.37 -20.47
CA THR A 8 7.15 36.73 -19.09
C THR A 8 5.91 37.43 -18.50
N ALA A 9 5.71 37.22 -17.21
CA ALA A 9 5.10 38.10 -16.20
C ALA A 9 3.57 38.22 -16.10
N LEU A 10 3.08 38.00 -14.88
CA LEU A 10 2.62 39.14 -14.07
C LEU A 10 2.43 38.72 -12.62
N ALA A 11 3.16 39.37 -11.72
CA ALA A 11 2.97 39.34 -10.29
C ALA A 11 1.75 40.18 -9.89
N LEU A 12 0.92 39.71 -8.97
CA LEU A 12 0.00 40.59 -8.25
C LEU A 12 0.03 40.21 -6.75
N ALA A 13 0.68 41.09 -5.99
CA ALA A 13 0.67 41.14 -4.54
C ALA A 13 -0.59 41.84 -4.07
N VAL A 14 -1.34 41.22 -3.16
CA VAL A 14 -2.37 41.92 -2.36
C VAL A 14 -2.09 41.61 -0.90
N ALA A 15 -1.59 42.62 -0.20
CA ALA A 15 -1.51 42.70 1.23
C ALA A 15 -2.84 43.23 1.78
N LEU A 16 -3.42 42.55 2.76
CA LEU A 16 -4.48 43.14 3.58
C LEU A 16 -4.22 42.81 5.03
N THR A 17 -3.80 43.81 5.77
CA THR A 17 -3.69 43.87 7.22
C THR A 17 -5.04 44.19 7.85
N LEU A 18 -5.45 43.47 8.90
CA LEU A 18 -6.39 43.99 9.88
C LEU A 18 -6.07 43.42 11.26
N ALA A 19 -5.70 44.33 12.13
CA ALA A 19 -5.51 44.12 13.55
C ALA A 19 -6.88 44.04 14.25
N GLY A 20 -6.99 43.16 15.23
CA GLY A 20 -8.14 43.07 16.14
C GLY A 20 -7.66 42.61 17.51
N CYS A 21 -7.45 43.55 18.42
CA CYS A 21 -7.27 43.34 19.86
C CYS A 21 -8.57 42.92 20.52
N GLY A 22 -8.52 41.93 21.42
CA GLY A 22 -9.59 41.57 22.33
C GLY A 22 -9.03 40.75 23.49
N GLY A 23 -8.76 41.43 24.61
CA GLY A 23 -8.27 40.84 25.84
C GLY A 23 -9.36 40.12 26.64
N GLY A 24 -8.99 39.05 27.33
CA GLY A 24 -9.81 38.35 28.32
C GLY A 24 -8.90 37.63 29.29
N LYS A 25 -9.01 38.02 30.56
CA LYS A 25 -8.23 37.65 31.72
C LYS A 25 -8.27 36.15 32.06
N PRO A 26 -7.27 35.66 32.81
CA PRO A 26 -7.19 34.28 33.26
C PRO A 26 -8.15 34.00 34.41
N GLN A 27 -8.79 32.85 34.39
CA GLN A 27 -9.49 32.27 35.52
C GLN A 27 -8.72 31.04 36.01
N ASP A 28 -8.11 31.24 37.15
CA ASP A 28 -7.56 30.22 38.04
C ASP A 28 -8.73 29.34 38.56
N SER A 29 -8.65 28.07 38.39
CA SER A 29 -9.45 27.12 39.14
C SER A 29 -8.66 25.82 39.30
N THR A 30 -7.91 25.76 40.37
CA THR A 30 -7.49 24.52 41.01
C THR A 30 -8.68 23.62 41.26
N SER A 31 -8.66 22.40 40.71
CA SER A 31 -9.39 21.28 41.28
C SER A 31 -8.63 19.97 41.04
N THR A 32 -8.31 19.46 42.13
CA THR A 32 -7.68 18.21 42.55
C THR A 32 -8.39 16.97 42.01
N ALA A 33 -7.58 15.94 41.82
CA ALA A 33 -7.83 14.51 42.01
C ALA A 33 -8.28 13.65 40.83
N ALA A 34 -7.34 12.79 40.49
CA ALA A 34 -7.51 11.34 40.35
C ALA A 34 -8.67 10.83 39.44
N GLY A 35 -8.24 10.34 38.31
CA GLY A 35 -9.04 9.48 37.46
C GLY A 35 -8.15 8.90 36.39
N ALA A 36 -7.46 7.82 36.68
CA ALA A 36 -6.80 6.98 35.69
C ALA A 36 -7.90 6.36 34.78
N GLY A 37 -8.23 7.07 33.75
CA GLY A 37 -9.04 6.55 32.64
C GLY A 37 -8.10 5.95 31.61
N THR A 38 -7.82 4.67 31.74
CA THR A 38 -7.26 3.87 30.67
C THR A 38 -8.20 3.99 29.48
N ALA A 39 -7.80 4.77 28.47
CA ALA A 39 -8.47 4.77 27.19
C ALA A 39 -8.32 3.37 26.61
N ALA A 40 -9.38 2.59 26.70
CA ALA A 40 -9.50 1.31 26.02
C ALA A 40 -9.36 1.59 24.51
N ALA A 41 -8.30 1.08 23.93
CA ALA A 41 -8.19 0.96 22.49
C ALA A 41 -9.44 0.24 21.97
N PRO A 42 -9.99 0.63 20.80
CA PRO A 42 -11.13 -0.07 20.23
C PRO A 42 -10.73 -1.53 19.98
N THR A 43 -11.34 -2.42 20.74
CA THR A 43 -11.29 -3.86 20.49
C THR A 43 -11.98 -4.12 19.19
N VAL A 44 -11.21 -4.33 18.12
CA VAL A 44 -11.68 -4.96 16.88
C VAL A 44 -12.24 -6.33 17.26
N PRO A 45 -13.46 -6.70 16.78
CA PRO A 45 -14.00 -8.01 17.04
C PRO A 45 -13.05 -9.07 16.49
N ALA A 46 -12.56 -9.91 17.38
CA ALA A 46 -11.72 -11.06 17.05
C ALA A 46 -12.63 -12.19 16.52
N ASP A 47 -13.12 -12.07 15.31
CA ASP A 47 -13.77 -13.16 14.60
C ASP A 47 -13.24 -13.29 13.17
N HIS A 48 -11.92 -13.16 13.06
CA HIS A 48 -11.20 -13.74 11.95
C HIS A 48 -10.55 -15.02 12.45
N PRO A 49 -10.70 -16.15 11.72
CA PRO A 49 -9.89 -17.32 12.02
C PRO A 49 -8.43 -16.84 12.03
N PRO A 50 -7.63 -17.25 13.03
CA PRO A 50 -6.26 -16.82 13.12
C PRO A 50 -5.60 -17.20 11.80
N ALA A 51 -5.23 -16.17 11.01
CA ALA A 51 -4.29 -16.39 9.93
C ALA A 51 -3.14 -17.14 10.58
N LYS A 52 -2.82 -18.34 10.09
CA LYS A 52 -1.64 -19.07 10.55
C LYS A 52 -0.55 -18.03 10.60
N ALA A 53 -0.06 -17.74 11.81
CA ALA A 53 1.01 -16.77 12.01
C ALA A 53 2.12 -17.21 11.06
N GLY A 54 2.31 -16.45 9.97
CA GLY A 54 3.23 -16.87 8.94
C GLY A 54 4.60 -16.99 9.58
N GLU A 55 5.14 -18.19 9.55
CA GLU A 55 6.58 -18.35 9.64
C GLU A 55 7.17 -17.23 8.79
N THR A 56 8.10 -16.49 9.34
CA THR A 56 8.81 -15.43 8.61
C THR A 56 9.57 -16.12 7.48
N VAL A 57 8.92 -16.23 6.31
CA VAL A 57 9.52 -16.85 5.14
C VAL A 57 10.73 -15.99 4.78
N ALA A 58 11.91 -16.53 4.97
CA ALA A 58 13.11 -15.85 4.55
C ALA A 58 13.06 -15.67 3.02
N VAL A 59 13.06 -14.43 2.59
CA VAL A 59 13.10 -14.07 1.17
C VAL A 59 14.50 -13.55 0.89
N GLY A 60 15.29 -14.36 0.18
CA GLY A 60 16.53 -13.89 -0.44
C GLY A 60 16.22 -13.04 -1.67
N GLU A 61 17.26 -12.45 -2.24
CA GLU A 61 17.13 -11.75 -3.53
C GLU A 61 16.71 -12.74 -4.63
N ILE A 62 15.61 -12.45 -5.30
CA ILE A 62 15.06 -13.25 -6.40
C ILE A 62 15.18 -12.42 -7.68
N ALA A 63 15.92 -12.96 -8.65
CA ALA A 63 16.05 -12.30 -9.95
C ALA A 63 14.68 -12.13 -10.59
N LYS A 64 14.42 -10.96 -11.17
CA LYS A 64 13.17 -10.70 -11.88
C LYS A 64 12.99 -11.61 -13.11
N ALA A 65 11.75 -11.84 -13.49
CA ALA A 65 11.42 -12.53 -14.72
C ALA A 65 11.87 -11.73 -15.94
N ASP A 66 12.13 -12.40 -17.06
CA ASP A 66 12.49 -11.75 -18.33
C ASP A 66 11.43 -10.73 -18.75
N GLY A 67 11.86 -9.49 -18.95
CA GLY A 67 10.94 -8.38 -19.27
C GLY A 67 10.01 -7.98 -18.13
N GLY A 68 10.18 -8.56 -16.93
CA GLY A 68 9.39 -8.26 -15.75
C GLY A 68 9.97 -7.13 -14.90
N LEU A 69 9.27 -6.84 -13.82
CA LEU A 69 9.63 -5.85 -12.80
C LEU A 69 9.92 -6.53 -11.47
N THR A 70 10.75 -5.90 -10.65
CA THR A 70 10.86 -6.24 -9.22
C THR A 70 9.69 -5.64 -8.45
N VAL A 71 9.46 -6.14 -7.24
CA VAL A 71 8.43 -5.59 -6.36
C VAL A 71 8.63 -4.09 -6.14
N VAL A 72 9.85 -3.65 -5.84
CA VAL A 72 10.15 -2.23 -5.64
C VAL A 72 9.95 -1.41 -6.92
N GLU A 73 10.32 -1.93 -8.10
CA GLU A 73 10.09 -1.24 -9.38
C GLU A 73 8.61 -1.01 -9.65
N VAL A 74 7.72 -1.92 -9.23
CA VAL A 74 6.27 -1.72 -9.35
C VAL A 74 5.80 -0.53 -8.49
N TYR A 75 6.31 -0.40 -7.27
CA TYR A 75 6.00 0.74 -6.40
C TYR A 75 6.58 2.06 -6.92
N ASP A 76 7.82 2.06 -7.38
CA ASP A 76 8.50 3.25 -7.88
C ASP A 76 7.85 3.79 -9.15
N GLN A 77 7.40 2.89 -10.03
CA GLN A 77 6.80 3.23 -11.31
C GLN A 77 5.26 3.22 -11.29
N LYS A 78 4.64 3.10 -10.13
CA LYS A 78 3.18 2.89 -9.97
C LYS A 78 2.33 3.83 -10.82
N SER A 79 2.68 5.11 -10.87
CA SER A 79 1.89 6.10 -11.61
C SER A 79 1.86 5.85 -13.12
N SER A 80 2.93 5.29 -13.69
CA SER A 80 3.00 4.91 -15.12
C SER A 80 2.43 3.52 -15.40
N LEU A 81 2.30 2.69 -14.36
CA LEU A 81 1.81 1.33 -14.43
C LEU A 81 0.31 1.20 -14.16
N ALA A 82 -0.37 2.31 -13.84
CA ALA A 82 -1.81 2.30 -13.56
C ALA A 82 -2.59 1.66 -14.72
N ASN A 83 -3.34 0.60 -14.42
CA ASN A 83 -4.09 -0.23 -15.38
C ASN A 83 -3.20 -0.95 -16.43
N ALA A 84 -1.89 -0.95 -16.26
CA ALA A 84 -0.98 -1.71 -17.12
C ALA A 84 -0.83 -3.15 -16.62
N LYS A 85 -0.54 -4.07 -17.56
CA LYS A 85 -0.13 -5.43 -17.24
C LYS A 85 1.34 -5.45 -16.88
N VAL A 86 1.66 -6.13 -15.77
CA VAL A 86 3.03 -6.33 -15.31
C VAL A 86 3.33 -7.81 -15.11
N THR A 87 4.59 -8.16 -15.24
CA THR A 87 5.12 -9.47 -14.86
C THR A 87 6.03 -9.29 -13.67
N VAL A 88 5.79 -10.03 -12.58
CA VAL A 88 6.63 -10.00 -11.39
C VAL A 88 6.95 -11.42 -10.95
N ARG A 89 8.22 -11.67 -10.60
CA ARG A 89 8.67 -12.93 -10.01
C ARG A 89 8.95 -12.72 -8.54
N GLY A 90 8.47 -13.62 -7.68
CA GLY A 90 8.67 -13.50 -6.25
C GLY A 90 8.28 -14.75 -5.49
N LYS A 91 8.56 -14.77 -4.19
CA LYS A 91 8.18 -15.83 -3.27
C LYS A 91 6.87 -15.49 -2.59
N VAL A 92 5.96 -16.44 -2.51
CA VAL A 92 4.72 -16.31 -1.74
C VAL A 92 5.05 -16.31 -0.26
N VAL A 93 4.75 -15.22 0.41
CA VAL A 93 4.95 -15.08 1.86
C VAL A 93 3.65 -15.18 2.65
N LYS A 94 2.51 -15.01 1.97
CA LYS A 94 1.18 -15.17 2.54
C LYS A 94 0.18 -15.59 1.47
N SER A 95 -0.75 -16.46 1.83
CA SER A 95 -1.82 -16.94 0.95
C SER A 95 -3.13 -16.96 1.75
N ASN A 96 -4.15 -16.25 1.26
CA ASN A 96 -5.47 -16.16 1.87
C ASN A 96 -6.52 -16.53 0.80
N PRO A 97 -6.99 -17.76 0.78
CA PRO A 97 -7.94 -18.22 -0.23
C PRO A 97 -9.37 -17.75 0.04
N GLY A 98 -10.12 -17.53 -1.04
CA GLY A 98 -11.58 -17.40 -1.02
C GLY A 98 -12.11 -16.07 -0.48
N ILE A 99 -11.29 -15.02 -0.36
CA ILE A 99 -11.75 -13.72 0.11
C ILE A 99 -12.37 -12.96 -1.07
N MET A 100 -13.65 -12.58 -0.94
CA MET A 100 -14.42 -11.85 -1.97
C MET A 100 -14.41 -12.55 -3.35
N GLY A 101 -14.40 -13.90 -3.33
CA GLY A 101 -14.41 -14.72 -4.55
C GLY A 101 -13.06 -14.82 -5.27
N LYS A 102 -12.00 -14.32 -4.67
CA LYS A 102 -10.63 -14.38 -5.17
C LYS A 102 -9.68 -14.94 -4.12
N ASP A 103 -8.54 -15.41 -4.55
CA ASP A 103 -7.44 -15.79 -3.66
C ASP A 103 -6.46 -14.60 -3.60
N TRP A 104 -5.96 -14.33 -2.41
CA TRP A 104 -5.08 -13.21 -2.13
C TRP A 104 -3.70 -13.69 -1.73
N LEU A 105 -2.71 -13.25 -2.46
CA LEU A 105 -1.32 -13.59 -2.23
C LEU A 105 -0.54 -12.33 -1.84
N HIS A 106 0.47 -12.53 -1.01
CA HIS A 106 1.53 -11.55 -0.80
C HIS A 106 2.81 -12.16 -1.32
N ILE A 107 3.50 -11.46 -2.20
CA ILE A 107 4.76 -11.91 -2.77
C ILE A 107 5.88 -10.91 -2.46
N ARG A 108 7.07 -11.44 -2.29
CA ARG A 108 8.31 -10.67 -2.09
C ARG A 108 9.42 -11.25 -2.95
N ASP A 109 10.33 -10.39 -3.42
CA ASP A 109 11.50 -10.78 -4.21
C ASP A 109 12.83 -10.37 -3.56
N GLY A 110 12.78 -9.85 -2.34
CA GLY A 110 13.94 -9.35 -1.62
C GLY A 110 14.29 -7.89 -1.96
N SER A 111 13.59 -7.27 -2.90
CA SER A 111 13.75 -5.84 -3.21
C SER A 111 12.92 -4.96 -2.29
N GLY A 112 13.24 -3.66 -2.24
CA GLY A 112 12.50 -2.67 -1.48
C GLY A 112 12.76 -2.70 0.02
N ALA A 113 12.05 -1.83 0.74
CA ALA A 113 12.08 -1.69 2.20
C ALA A 113 10.66 -1.86 2.76
N GLU A 114 10.50 -1.74 4.06
CA GLU A 114 9.17 -1.78 4.69
C GLU A 114 8.20 -0.81 3.98
N GLY A 115 7.04 -1.33 3.59
CA GLY A 115 6.03 -0.61 2.81
C GLY A 115 6.17 -0.72 1.28
N THR A 116 7.31 -1.18 0.74
CA THR A 116 7.53 -1.37 -0.71
C THR A 116 8.13 -2.74 -1.06
N ASN A 117 8.29 -3.62 -0.07
CA ASN A 117 8.89 -4.95 -0.22
C ASN A 117 7.89 -6.10 -0.27
N ASP A 118 6.60 -5.78 -0.27
CA ASP A 118 5.50 -6.74 -0.25
C ASP A 118 4.45 -6.33 -1.28
N LEU A 119 4.18 -7.17 -2.25
CA LEU A 119 3.19 -6.90 -3.29
C LEU A 119 1.97 -7.78 -3.08
N THR A 120 0.83 -7.14 -2.89
CA THR A 120 -0.46 -7.83 -2.83
C THR A 120 -0.94 -8.17 -4.24
N VAL A 121 -1.40 -9.39 -4.40
CA VAL A 121 -1.87 -9.95 -5.69
C VAL A 121 -3.20 -10.65 -5.48
N THR A 122 -4.18 -10.41 -6.36
CA THR A 122 -5.40 -11.22 -6.41
C THR A 122 -5.37 -12.13 -7.62
N THR A 123 -5.87 -13.36 -7.44
CA THR A 123 -5.90 -14.37 -8.49
C THR A 123 -7.13 -15.27 -8.38
N THR A 124 -7.47 -15.91 -9.48
CA THR A 124 -8.39 -17.06 -9.53
C THR A 124 -7.69 -18.29 -10.12
N SER A 125 -6.39 -18.21 -10.38
CA SER A 125 -5.58 -19.31 -10.92
C SER A 125 -5.56 -20.51 -9.99
N LYS A 126 -5.53 -21.68 -10.57
CA LYS A 126 -5.43 -22.97 -9.84
C LYS A 126 -4.34 -23.83 -10.50
N PRO A 127 -3.59 -24.62 -9.70
CA PRO A 127 -3.64 -24.69 -8.23
C PRO A 127 -3.19 -23.38 -7.57
N LEU A 128 -3.70 -23.15 -6.35
CA LEU A 128 -3.24 -22.00 -5.54
C LEU A 128 -1.84 -22.31 -5.02
N PRO A 129 -0.85 -21.41 -5.19
CA PRO A 129 0.50 -21.63 -4.66
C PRO A 129 0.51 -21.61 -3.13
N GLU A 130 1.45 -22.36 -2.57
CA GLU A 130 1.68 -22.42 -1.13
C GLU A 130 2.66 -21.33 -0.68
N VAL A 131 2.65 -21.04 0.62
CA VAL A 131 3.64 -20.15 1.23
C VAL A 131 5.03 -20.80 1.12
N GLY A 132 5.97 -20.06 0.54
CA GLY A 132 7.33 -20.54 0.25
C GLY A 132 7.58 -20.79 -1.23
N ASP A 133 6.55 -20.99 -2.02
CA ASP A 133 6.70 -21.18 -3.47
C ASP A 133 7.26 -19.92 -4.15
N VAL A 134 8.08 -20.13 -5.16
CA VAL A 134 8.49 -19.09 -6.10
C VAL A 134 7.51 -19.10 -7.27
N VAL A 135 6.97 -17.92 -7.57
CA VAL A 135 5.95 -17.76 -8.61
C VAL A 135 6.31 -16.64 -9.57
N VAL A 136 5.85 -16.79 -10.80
CA VAL A 136 5.74 -15.68 -11.76
C VAL A 136 4.27 -15.31 -11.88
N ILE A 137 3.97 -14.03 -11.64
CA ILE A 137 2.62 -13.49 -11.79
C ILE A 137 2.55 -12.56 -12.99
N VAL A 138 1.43 -12.58 -13.70
CA VAL A 138 1.11 -11.64 -14.77
C VAL A 138 -0.29 -11.09 -14.50
N GLY A 139 -0.39 -9.81 -14.16
CA GLY A 139 -1.66 -9.21 -13.77
C GLY A 139 -1.70 -7.70 -14.01
N THR A 140 -2.82 -7.08 -13.70
CA THR A 140 -3.05 -5.65 -13.92
C THR A 140 -2.81 -4.85 -12.65
N VAL A 141 -2.01 -3.81 -12.73
CA VAL A 141 -1.75 -2.89 -11.60
C VAL A 141 -2.97 -2.00 -11.40
N SER A 142 -3.50 -2.01 -10.18
CA SER A 142 -4.51 -1.06 -9.72
C SER A 142 -3.94 -0.20 -8.59
N LEU A 143 -4.28 1.08 -8.59
CA LEU A 143 -3.82 2.04 -7.60
C LEU A 143 -4.96 2.47 -6.68
N ASP A 144 -4.60 2.80 -5.43
CA ASP A 144 -5.48 3.38 -4.42
C ASP A 144 -6.81 2.61 -4.29
N LYS A 145 -6.70 1.28 -4.34
CA LYS A 145 -7.87 0.39 -4.28
C LYS A 145 -8.40 0.29 -2.86
N ASP A 146 -9.67 0.61 -2.68
CA ASP A 146 -10.39 0.46 -1.42
C ASP A 146 -11.45 -0.64 -1.55
N TYR A 147 -11.31 -1.70 -0.75
CA TYR A 147 -12.27 -2.80 -0.65
C TYR A 147 -13.25 -2.63 0.52
N GLY A 148 -13.21 -1.48 1.19
CA GLY A 148 -14.00 -1.20 2.39
C GLY A 148 -13.40 -1.84 3.66
N MET A 149 -14.04 -1.58 4.81
CA MET A 149 -13.63 -2.11 6.13
C MET A 149 -12.15 -1.85 6.50
N GLY A 150 -11.52 -0.82 5.91
CA GLY A 150 -10.13 -0.47 6.19
C GLY A 150 -9.09 -1.17 5.30
N TYR A 151 -9.52 -1.97 4.33
CA TYR A 151 -8.62 -2.63 3.39
C TYR A 151 -8.32 -1.71 2.21
N GLN A 152 -7.27 -0.92 2.33
CA GLN A 152 -6.80 -0.01 1.30
C GLN A 152 -5.41 -0.41 0.81
N TYR A 153 -5.25 -0.42 -0.50
CA TYR A 153 -4.00 -0.82 -1.16
C TYR A 153 -3.53 0.30 -2.08
N PRO A 154 -2.43 0.98 -1.75
CA PRO A 154 -1.82 1.98 -2.64
C PRO A 154 -1.41 1.40 -3.99
N VAL A 155 -1.00 0.12 -3.98
CA VAL A 155 -0.65 -0.67 -5.16
C VAL A 155 -1.12 -2.10 -4.95
N ILE A 156 -1.82 -2.66 -5.92
CA ILE A 156 -2.23 -4.06 -5.95
C ILE A 156 -2.18 -4.57 -7.39
N VAL A 157 -1.85 -5.84 -7.58
CA VAL A 157 -1.96 -6.50 -8.89
C VAL A 157 -3.20 -7.38 -8.89
N GLU A 158 -4.15 -7.04 -9.74
CA GLU A 158 -5.44 -7.73 -9.82
C GLU A 158 -5.50 -8.72 -10.97
N ASP A 159 -6.34 -9.76 -10.78
CA ASP A 159 -6.67 -10.79 -11.78
C ASP A 159 -5.41 -11.43 -12.40
N ALA A 160 -4.45 -11.68 -11.55
CA ALA A 160 -3.17 -12.23 -11.98
C ALA A 160 -3.31 -13.72 -12.36
N VAL A 161 -2.66 -14.07 -13.47
CA VAL A 161 -2.30 -15.46 -13.77
C VAL A 161 -1.04 -15.78 -12.99
N VAL A 162 -1.06 -16.85 -12.23
CA VAL A 162 0.06 -17.27 -11.37
C VAL A 162 0.61 -18.60 -11.87
N THR A 163 1.93 -18.64 -12.06
CA THR A 163 2.68 -19.84 -12.44
C THR A 163 3.69 -20.15 -11.33
N VAL A 164 3.63 -21.35 -10.77
CA VAL A 164 4.62 -21.86 -9.80
C VAL A 164 5.82 -22.39 -10.58
N GLU A 165 7.04 -22.10 -10.09
CA GLU A 165 8.31 -22.59 -10.66
C GLU A 165 8.88 -23.82 -9.95
#